data_cd02136d88c333b926abc90804928d4a
#
_entry.id   cd02136d88c333b926abc90804928d4a
#
_cell.length_a   1.000
_cell.length_b   1.000
_cell.length_c   1.000
_cell.angle_alpha   90.00
_cell.angle_beta   90.00
_cell.angle_gamma   90.00
#
_symmetry.space_group_name_H-M   'P 1'
#
loop_
_entity.id
_entity.type
_entity.pdbx_description
1 polymer ?
#
loop_
_entity_poly.entity_id
_entity_poly.type
_entity_poly.pdbx_seq_one_letter_code
_entity_poly.pdbx_strand_id
1 'polypeptide(L)'
;IGSHTAVELLKALPRFTDNNLVFPAPRGGQLSDMSLTAVLKRMGRSDLTQHGFRSTFREWAGETTSYQREVIEHALAHQLADKAEAAYQRGTLWPKRVALMDVWTSYCSVA
;
A
#
# COMPACT_ATOMS: atom_id res chain seq x y z
N ILE A 1 -0.96 -6.81 2.34
CA ILE A 1 0.25 -7.00 3.14
C ILE A 1 1.44 -6.82 2.23
N GLY A 2 2.36 -6.01 2.68
CA GLY A 2 3.52 -5.64 1.89
C GLY A 2 4.57 -6.72 1.78
N SER A 3 5.62 -6.39 1.08
CA SER A 3 6.80 -7.23 0.95
C SER A 3 7.53 -7.36 2.28
N HIS A 4 8.52 -8.26 2.32
CA HIS A 4 9.39 -8.42 3.48
C HIS A 4 10.02 -7.07 3.92
N THR A 5 10.45 -6.25 2.97
CA THR A 5 11.03 -4.93 3.26
C THR A 5 10.03 -4.02 3.99
N ALA A 6 8.77 -3.98 3.55
CA ALA A 6 7.74 -3.19 4.21
C ALA A 6 7.46 -3.70 5.63
N VAL A 7 7.42 -5.01 5.82
CA VAL A 7 7.23 -5.61 7.14
C VAL A 7 8.39 -5.25 8.08
N GLU A 8 9.63 -5.34 7.62
CA GLU A 8 10.78 -4.95 8.41
C GLU A 8 10.77 -3.48 8.79
N LEU A 9 10.36 -2.61 7.85
CA LEU A 9 10.20 -1.18 8.12
C LEU A 9 9.20 -0.95 9.25
N LEU A 10 8.04 -1.61 9.18
CA LEU A 10 7.00 -1.46 10.20
C LEU A 10 7.44 -1.99 11.56
N LYS A 11 8.18 -3.09 11.59
CA LYS A 11 8.72 -3.64 12.84
C LYS A 11 9.75 -2.73 13.49
N ALA A 12 10.47 -1.94 12.71
CA ALA A 12 11.48 -1.02 13.21
C ALA A 12 10.89 0.27 13.79
N LEU A 13 9.61 0.53 13.58
CA LEU A 13 8.97 1.74 14.11
C LEU A 13 8.87 1.72 15.64
N PRO A 14 8.93 2.89 16.29
CA PRO A 14 8.73 2.97 17.74
C PRO A 14 7.35 2.44 18.13
N ARG A 15 7.29 1.75 19.26
CA ARG A 15 6.04 1.28 19.83
C ARG A 15 5.78 1.99 21.15
N PHE A 16 4.51 2.31 21.38
CA PHE A 16 4.06 3.00 22.58
C PHE A 16 3.25 2.02 23.43
N THR A 17 3.54 1.96 24.72
CA THR A 17 3.07 0.92 25.63
C THR A 17 1.56 0.76 25.70
N ASP A 18 0.82 1.86 25.61
CA ASP A 18 -0.63 1.85 25.77
C ASP A 18 -1.37 2.13 24.46
N ASN A 19 -0.73 1.85 23.33
CA ASN A 19 -1.32 2.19 22.03
C ASN A 19 -1.07 1.10 21.00
N ASN A 20 -2.15 0.57 20.44
CA ASN A 20 -2.10 -0.47 19.42
C ASN A 20 -1.98 0.07 18.01
N LEU A 21 -2.01 1.40 17.83
CA LEU A 21 -1.90 2.01 16.50
C LEU A 21 -0.45 1.98 16.05
N VAL A 22 -0.25 1.66 14.76
CA VAL A 22 1.08 1.68 14.13
C VAL A 22 1.58 3.11 14.00
N PHE A 23 0.68 4.02 13.64
CA PHE A 23 0.97 5.44 13.47
C PHE A 23 0.01 6.26 14.36
N PRO A 24 0.27 6.36 15.66
CA PRO A 24 -0.59 7.13 16.53
C PRO A 24 -0.41 8.63 16.33
N ALA A 25 -1.48 9.38 16.57
CA ALA A 25 -1.39 10.83 16.66
C ALA A 25 -0.60 11.26 17.89
N PRO A 26 -0.09 12.51 17.95
CA PRO A 26 0.67 12.99 19.11
C PRO A 26 -0.07 12.86 20.44
N ARG A 27 -1.42 12.90 20.41
CA ARG A 27 -2.25 12.74 21.59
C ARG A 27 -2.72 11.32 21.83
N GLY A 28 -2.20 10.33 21.08
CA GLY A 28 -2.48 8.92 21.27
C GLY A 28 -3.64 8.35 20.48
N GLY A 29 -4.45 9.17 19.82
CA GLY A 29 -5.57 8.71 18.98
C GLY A 29 -5.15 8.46 17.53
N GLN A 30 -6.16 8.26 16.68
CA GLN A 30 -5.92 8.08 15.25
C GLN A 30 -5.44 9.39 14.61
N LEU A 31 -4.61 9.27 13.59
CA LEU A 31 -4.24 10.41 12.75
C LEU A 31 -5.48 10.93 12.02
N SER A 32 -5.53 12.25 11.81
CA SER A 32 -6.58 12.87 11.01
C SER A 32 -6.41 12.54 9.52
N ASP A 33 -7.48 12.74 8.75
CA ASP A 33 -7.44 12.49 7.30
C ASP A 33 -6.44 13.39 6.57
N MET A 34 -6.08 14.53 7.17
CA MET A 34 -5.14 15.49 6.58
C MET A 34 -3.68 15.25 7.01
N SER A 35 -3.42 14.29 7.88
CA SER A 35 -2.07 14.08 8.43
C SER A 35 -1.03 13.75 7.38
N LEU A 36 -1.36 12.88 6.41
CA LEU A 36 -0.42 12.50 5.36
C LEU A 36 -0.17 13.66 4.40
N THR A 37 -1.20 14.45 4.11
CA THR A 37 -1.05 15.67 3.30
C THR A 37 -0.09 16.65 3.99
N ALA A 38 -0.20 16.80 5.29
CA ALA A 38 0.68 17.65 6.07
C ALA A 38 2.13 17.17 6.02
N VAL A 39 2.37 15.85 6.09
CA VAL A 39 3.70 15.26 5.93
C VAL A 39 4.29 15.62 4.57
N LEU A 40 3.52 15.47 3.50
CA LEU A 40 3.98 15.80 2.15
C LEU A 40 4.36 17.28 2.03
N LYS A 41 3.59 18.16 2.63
CA LYS A 41 3.92 19.60 2.66
C LYS A 41 5.24 19.85 3.38
N ARG A 42 5.46 19.22 4.53
CA ARG A 42 6.71 19.37 5.28
C ARG A 42 7.93 18.84 4.51
N MET A 43 7.72 17.85 3.64
CA MET A 43 8.76 17.32 2.77
C MET A 43 9.03 18.20 1.54
N GLY A 44 8.29 19.31 1.39
CA GLY A 44 8.39 20.15 0.20
C GLY A 44 7.72 19.56 -1.03
N ARG A 45 6.78 18.63 -0.84
CA ARG A 45 6.11 17.92 -1.92
C ARG A 45 4.60 18.19 -1.92
N SER A 46 4.23 19.47 -1.96
CA SER A 46 2.81 19.87 -2.07
C SER A 46 2.17 19.45 -3.38
N ASP A 47 2.98 19.09 -4.37
CA ASP A 47 2.53 18.57 -5.67
C ASP A 47 1.98 17.14 -5.60
N LEU A 48 2.22 16.42 -4.50
CA LEU A 48 1.80 15.04 -4.33
C LEU A 48 0.56 14.92 -3.44
N THR A 49 -0.22 13.86 -3.69
CA THR A 49 -1.35 13.50 -2.84
C THR A 49 -1.19 12.06 -2.36
N GLN A 50 -1.78 11.75 -1.19
CA GLN A 50 -1.72 10.36 -0.70
C GLN A 50 -2.44 9.39 -1.65
N HIS A 51 -3.53 9.82 -2.27
CA HIS A 51 -4.25 9.00 -3.25
C HIS A 51 -3.41 8.75 -4.50
N GLY A 52 -2.57 9.70 -4.86
CA GLY A 52 -1.66 9.57 -6.01
C GLY A 52 -0.69 8.40 -5.89
N PHE A 53 -0.30 8.00 -4.68
CA PHE A 53 0.56 6.83 -4.49
C PHE A 53 -0.14 5.54 -4.94
N ARG A 54 -1.44 5.43 -4.69
CA ARG A 54 -2.21 4.28 -5.16
C ARG A 54 -2.29 4.26 -6.68
N SER A 55 -2.55 5.40 -7.28
CA SER A 55 -2.61 5.55 -8.74
C SER A 55 -1.26 5.23 -9.38
N THR A 56 -0.17 5.68 -8.78
CA THR A 56 1.17 5.39 -9.27
C THR A 56 1.46 3.89 -9.28
N PHE A 57 1.14 3.20 -8.20
CA PHE A 57 1.29 1.75 -8.13
C PHE A 57 0.47 1.06 -9.22
N ARG A 58 -0.80 1.45 -9.36
CA ARG A 58 -1.70 0.84 -10.33
C ARG A 58 -1.22 1.03 -11.76
N GLU A 59 -0.81 2.24 -12.11
CA GLU A 59 -0.30 2.55 -13.45
C GLU A 59 1.01 1.80 -13.73
N TRP A 60 1.94 1.83 -12.78
CA TRP A 60 3.18 1.09 -12.91
C TRP A 60 2.92 -0.40 -13.13
N ALA A 61 2.07 -0.99 -12.31
CA ALA A 61 1.77 -2.42 -12.41
C ALA A 61 1.10 -2.76 -13.75
N GLY A 62 0.18 -1.92 -14.20
CA GLY A 62 -0.54 -2.14 -15.46
C GLY A 62 0.35 -1.96 -16.69
N GLU A 63 1.30 -1.04 -16.64
CA GLU A 63 2.13 -0.71 -17.80
C GLU A 63 3.42 -1.51 -17.87
N THR A 64 4.00 -1.88 -16.73
CA THR A 64 5.34 -2.46 -16.69
C THR A 64 5.38 -3.93 -16.26
N THR A 65 4.27 -4.49 -15.84
CA THR A 65 4.20 -5.90 -15.44
C THR A 65 3.17 -6.65 -16.28
N SER A 66 3.29 -7.98 -16.29
CA SER A 66 2.33 -8.86 -16.93
C SER A 66 1.27 -9.41 -15.96
N TYR A 67 1.19 -8.88 -14.76
CA TYR A 67 0.18 -9.33 -13.79
C TYR A 67 -1.21 -8.93 -14.25
N GLN A 68 -2.17 -9.83 -14.03
CA GLN A 68 -3.55 -9.60 -14.38
C GLN A 68 -4.13 -8.45 -13.57
N ARG A 69 -5.09 -7.73 -14.16
CA ARG A 69 -5.77 -6.61 -13.51
C ARG A 69 -6.33 -6.99 -12.14
N GLU A 70 -6.89 -8.19 -12.03
CA GLU A 70 -7.50 -8.66 -10.78
C GLU A 70 -6.48 -8.74 -9.64
N VAL A 71 -5.26 -9.15 -9.95
CA VAL A 71 -4.17 -9.21 -8.95
C VAL A 71 -3.83 -7.82 -8.45
N ILE A 72 -3.72 -6.86 -9.37
CA ILE A 72 -3.39 -5.47 -9.05
C ILE A 72 -4.50 -4.84 -8.18
N GLU A 73 -5.75 -5.03 -8.59
CA GLU A 73 -6.90 -4.49 -7.85
C GLU A 73 -7.00 -5.11 -6.44
N HIS A 74 -6.73 -6.40 -6.30
CA HIS A 74 -6.69 -7.06 -5.00
C HIS A 74 -5.57 -6.51 -4.11
N ALA A 75 -4.40 -6.24 -4.68
CA ALA A 75 -3.30 -5.67 -3.93
C ALA A 75 -3.64 -4.29 -3.36
N LEU A 76 -4.50 -3.54 -4.06
CA LEU A 76 -5.01 -2.24 -3.62
C LEU A 76 -6.24 -2.35 -2.73
N ALA A 77 -6.70 -3.55 -2.44
CA ALA A 77 -7.93 -3.81 -1.70
C ALA A 77 -9.18 -3.22 -2.38
N HIS A 78 -9.15 -3.10 -3.71
CA HIS A 78 -10.32 -2.70 -4.47
C HIS A 78 -11.29 -3.86 -4.59
N GLN A 79 -12.58 -3.55 -4.50
CA GLN A 79 -13.60 -4.55 -4.73
C GLN A 79 -13.73 -4.80 -6.23
N LEU A 80 -13.83 -6.08 -6.59
CA LEU A 80 -14.15 -6.44 -7.96
C LEU A 80 -15.63 -6.19 -8.21
N ALA A 81 -15.95 -5.61 -9.37
CA ALA A 81 -17.31 -5.27 -9.72
C ALA A 81 -18.19 -6.51 -9.92
N ASP A 82 -17.59 -7.62 -10.37
CA ASP A 82 -18.28 -8.88 -10.60
C ASP A 82 -18.07 -9.82 -9.41
N LYS A 83 -19.17 -10.12 -8.72
CA LYS A 83 -19.14 -11.01 -7.56
C LYS A 83 -18.73 -12.44 -7.94
N ALA A 84 -19.09 -12.90 -9.11
CA ALA A 84 -18.71 -14.23 -9.57
C ALA A 84 -17.22 -14.32 -9.82
N GLU A 85 -16.64 -13.30 -10.45
CA GLU A 85 -15.21 -13.19 -10.67
C GLU A 85 -14.47 -13.12 -9.33
N ALA A 86 -14.94 -12.30 -8.40
CA ALA A 86 -14.35 -12.16 -7.07
C ALA A 86 -14.37 -13.50 -6.32
N ALA A 87 -15.46 -14.24 -6.38
CA ALA A 87 -15.58 -15.55 -5.73
C ALA A 87 -14.64 -16.57 -6.37
N TYR A 88 -14.54 -16.59 -7.68
CA TYR A 88 -13.68 -17.51 -8.41
C TYR A 88 -12.21 -17.33 -8.08
N GLN A 89 -11.77 -16.09 -7.93
CA GLN A 89 -10.35 -15.77 -7.77
C GLN A 89 -9.89 -15.69 -6.30
N ARG A 90 -10.81 -15.78 -5.35
CA ARG A 90 -10.55 -15.56 -3.93
C ARG A 90 -9.39 -16.39 -3.38
N GLY A 91 -9.29 -17.67 -3.77
CA GLY A 91 -8.30 -18.60 -3.23
C GLY A 91 -6.95 -18.61 -3.96
N THR A 92 -6.82 -17.94 -5.10
CA THR A 92 -5.66 -18.13 -5.98
C THR A 92 -4.78 -16.88 -6.15
N LEU A 93 -5.19 -15.74 -5.61
CA LEU A 93 -4.48 -14.49 -5.87
C LEU A 93 -3.35 -14.18 -4.89
N TRP A 94 -3.34 -14.82 -3.72
CA TRP A 94 -2.37 -14.49 -2.69
C TRP A 94 -0.92 -14.66 -3.13
N PRO A 95 -0.48 -15.81 -3.70
CA PRO A 95 0.89 -15.95 -4.16
C PRO A 95 1.26 -14.93 -5.24
N LYS A 96 0.34 -14.61 -6.14
CA LYS A 96 0.56 -13.61 -7.19
C LYS A 96 0.69 -12.21 -6.60
N ARG A 97 -0.07 -11.89 -5.56
CA ARG A 97 0.02 -10.61 -4.87
C ARG A 97 1.37 -10.47 -4.17
N VAL A 98 1.84 -11.53 -3.51
CA VAL A 98 3.16 -11.53 -2.88
C VAL A 98 4.24 -11.24 -3.92
N ALA A 99 4.22 -11.94 -5.04
CA ALA A 99 5.19 -11.75 -6.12
C ALA A 99 5.14 -10.32 -6.67
N LEU A 100 3.94 -9.79 -6.91
CA LEU A 100 3.75 -8.42 -7.40
C LEU A 100 4.34 -7.40 -6.41
N MET A 101 4.09 -7.57 -5.12
CA MET A 101 4.59 -6.63 -4.12
C MET A 101 6.11 -6.71 -3.97
N ASP A 102 6.71 -7.87 -4.20
CA ASP A 102 8.18 -8.00 -4.22
C ASP A 102 8.78 -7.24 -5.41
N VAL A 103 8.17 -7.33 -6.58
CA VAL A 103 8.60 -6.56 -7.76
C VAL A 103 8.45 -5.06 -7.51
N TRP A 104 7.35 -4.65 -6.90
CA TRP A 104 7.11 -3.26 -6.52
C TRP A 104 8.18 -2.75 -5.55
N THR A 105 8.50 -3.55 -4.53
CA THR A 105 9.54 -3.19 -3.57
C THR A 105 10.89 -3.00 -4.27
N SER A 106 11.25 -3.88 -5.19
CA SER A 106 12.49 -3.74 -5.96
C SER A 106 12.50 -2.45 -6.77
N TYR A 107 11.38 -2.11 -7.40
CA TYR A 107 11.24 -0.87 -8.16
C TYR A 107 11.43 0.35 -7.26
N CYS A 108 10.78 0.37 -6.10
CA CYS A 108 10.85 1.50 -5.17
C CYS A 108 12.23 1.63 -4.51
N SER A 109 13.01 0.56 -4.47
CA SER A 109 14.32 0.55 -3.81
C SER A 109 15.46 0.96 -4.73
N VAL A 110 15.20 1.19 -6.00
CA VAL A 110 16.18 1.70 -6.95
C VAL A 110 16.30 3.20 -6.74
N ALA A 111 17.41 3.60 -6.18
CA ALA A 111 17.68 5.01 -5.91
C ALA A 111 18.13 5.74 -7.19
#